data_1737ad1eca9bd2264afa6da1db9a2950
#
_entry.id   1737ad1eca9bd2264afa6da1db9a2950
#
_cell.length_a   1.000
_cell.length_b   1.000
_cell.length_c   1.000
_cell.angle_alpha   90.00
_cell.angle_beta   90.00
_cell.angle_gamma   90.00
#
_symmetry.space_group_name_H-M   'P 1'
#
loop_
_entity.id
_entity.type
_entity.pdbx_description
1 polymer ?
#
loop_
_entity_poly.entity_id
_entity_poly.type
_entity_poly.pdbx_seq_one_letter_code
_entity_poly.pdbx_strand_id
1 'polypeptide(L)'
;MIVFDHVSKVYPNGTVGLDDVNLTVGDGEFVAIIGRSGAGKSTLLRAVNRMHRITAGTLTVNGTDVSTLSGKALRQFRRGIGMVFQSFNLVTRTTVIKNVLSACVPDMPFWRVLLGAFRREDKLKALESLDKVSILDKAYMRADQLSGGQQQRVALARTLTQSPRIILADEPVAALDPVTAKQVMQDFVHINQEMGISI
;
A
#
# COMPACT_ATOMS: atom_id res chain seq x y z
N MET A 1 -6.09 -11.40 8.60
CA MET A 1 -5.53 -11.34 9.98
C MET A 1 -4.01 -11.25 9.91
N ILE A 2 -3.38 -10.37 10.69
CA ILE A 2 -1.92 -10.22 10.81
C ILE A 2 -1.56 -10.52 12.26
N VAL A 3 -0.57 -11.38 12.50
CA VAL A 3 -0.13 -11.77 13.87
C VAL A 3 1.37 -11.63 13.97
N PHE A 4 1.81 -10.77 14.87
CA PHE A 4 3.19 -10.67 15.34
C PHE A 4 3.30 -11.45 16.65
N ASP A 5 4.20 -12.41 16.71
CA ASP A 5 4.46 -13.28 17.85
C ASP A 5 5.96 -13.19 18.18
N HIS A 6 6.28 -12.47 19.26
CA HIS A 6 7.65 -12.18 19.72
C HIS A 6 8.57 -11.65 18.61
N VAL A 7 8.04 -10.75 17.74
CA VAL A 7 8.76 -10.27 16.56
C VAL A 7 9.79 -9.21 16.92
N SER A 8 11.05 -9.48 16.56
CA SER A 8 12.13 -8.51 16.67
C SER A 8 12.80 -8.26 15.33
N LYS A 9 13.31 -7.03 15.17
CA LYS A 9 14.11 -6.61 14.02
C LYS A 9 15.32 -5.82 14.47
N VAL A 10 16.50 -6.38 14.29
CA VAL A 10 17.78 -5.69 14.45
C VAL A 10 18.39 -5.48 13.06
N TYR A 11 18.82 -4.28 12.77
CA TYR A 11 19.51 -3.93 11.53
C TYR A 11 21.00 -4.27 11.60
N PRO A 12 21.72 -4.42 10.45
CA PRO A 12 23.14 -4.78 10.44
C PRO A 12 24.05 -3.82 11.20
N ASN A 13 23.63 -2.56 11.36
CA ASN A 13 24.34 -1.53 12.13
C ASN A 13 24.06 -1.59 13.65
N GLY A 14 23.36 -2.61 14.12
CA GLY A 14 22.97 -2.79 15.53
C GLY A 14 21.73 -2.02 15.96
N THR A 15 21.12 -1.18 15.09
CA THR A 15 19.90 -0.45 15.44
C THR A 15 18.73 -1.44 15.62
N VAL A 16 18.05 -1.35 16.76
CA VAL A 16 16.83 -2.12 17.03
C VAL A 16 15.65 -1.38 16.39
N GLY A 17 15.00 -2.00 15.42
CA GLY A 17 13.82 -1.47 14.73
C GLY A 17 12.50 -1.98 15.31
N LEU A 18 12.48 -3.22 15.81
CA LEU A 18 11.37 -3.83 16.54
C LEU A 18 11.97 -4.65 17.69
N ASP A 19 11.35 -4.63 18.85
CA ASP A 19 11.78 -5.35 20.04
C ASP A 19 10.60 -6.08 20.66
N ASP A 20 10.61 -7.40 20.57
CA ASP A 20 9.63 -8.33 21.15
C ASP A 20 8.16 -7.92 20.92
N VAL A 21 7.81 -7.57 19.68
CA VAL A 21 6.47 -7.08 19.33
C VAL A 21 5.47 -8.23 19.29
N ASN A 22 4.41 -8.09 20.10
CA ASN A 22 3.25 -8.98 20.15
C ASN A 22 2.00 -8.17 19.79
N LEU A 23 1.42 -8.44 18.62
CA LEU A 23 0.29 -7.69 18.08
C LEU A 23 -0.56 -8.57 17.16
N THR A 24 -1.86 -8.48 17.30
CA THR A 24 -2.82 -9.12 16.36
C THR A 24 -3.71 -8.05 15.75
N VAL A 25 -3.84 -8.07 14.42
CA VAL A 25 -4.76 -7.24 13.65
C VAL A 25 -5.75 -8.17 12.95
N GLY A 26 -7.03 -7.99 13.22
CA GLY A 26 -8.13 -8.78 12.64
C GLY A 26 -8.36 -8.46 11.16
N ASP A 27 -9.20 -9.27 10.51
CA ASP A 27 -9.62 -8.99 9.15
C ASP A 27 -10.61 -7.82 9.13
N GLY A 28 -10.43 -6.91 8.18
CA GLY A 28 -11.25 -5.71 8.04
C GLY A 28 -11.00 -4.63 9.09
N GLU A 29 -10.05 -4.78 9.99
CA GLU A 29 -9.74 -3.76 10.99
C GLU A 29 -9.03 -2.54 10.37
N PHE A 30 -9.38 -1.36 10.90
CA PHE A 30 -8.66 -0.12 10.67
C PHE A 30 -7.79 0.19 11.89
N VAL A 31 -6.47 0.05 11.76
CA VAL A 31 -5.51 0.23 12.85
C VAL A 31 -4.59 1.41 12.59
N ALA A 32 -4.51 2.35 13.51
CA ALA A 32 -3.57 3.47 13.46
C ALA A 32 -2.42 3.25 14.46
N ILE A 33 -1.19 3.27 13.95
CA ILE A 33 0.03 3.13 14.76
C ILE A 33 0.61 4.52 15.03
N ILE A 34 0.56 4.96 16.28
CA ILE A 34 1.03 6.28 16.70
C ILE A 34 2.33 6.14 17.49
N GLY A 35 3.25 7.07 17.28
CA GLY A 35 4.53 7.10 18.01
C GLY A 35 5.50 8.12 17.41
N ARG A 36 6.56 8.44 18.17
CA ARG A 36 7.61 9.38 17.74
C ARG A 36 8.33 8.90 16.48
N SER A 37 9.01 9.82 15.79
CA SER A 37 9.93 9.44 14.71
C SER A 37 10.99 8.48 15.25
N GLY A 38 11.32 7.45 14.47
CA GLY A 38 12.26 6.39 14.90
C GLY A 38 11.68 5.29 15.79
N ALA A 39 10.39 5.35 16.21
CA ALA A 39 9.78 4.33 17.07
C ALA A 39 9.49 2.98 16.38
N GLY A 40 9.96 2.74 15.16
CA GLY A 40 9.80 1.46 14.47
C GLY A 40 8.51 1.31 13.63
N LYS A 41 7.64 2.33 13.54
CA LYS A 41 6.36 2.26 12.80
C LYS A 41 6.52 1.77 11.37
N SER A 42 7.38 2.41 10.59
CA SER A 42 7.65 2.01 9.20
C SER A 42 8.33 0.64 9.11
N THR A 43 9.15 0.27 10.11
CA THR A 43 9.76 -1.06 10.18
C THR A 43 8.70 -2.13 10.36
N LEU A 44 7.72 -1.90 11.24
CA LEU A 44 6.61 -2.80 11.49
C LEU A 44 5.77 -3.00 10.22
N LEU A 45 5.33 -1.93 9.55
CA LEU A 45 4.58 -2.01 8.30
C LEU A 45 5.38 -2.74 7.20
N ARG A 46 6.67 -2.41 7.06
CA ARG A 46 7.55 -3.02 6.04
C ARG A 46 7.92 -4.47 6.35
N ALA A 47 7.78 -4.92 7.59
CA ALA A 47 7.89 -6.33 7.93
C ALA A 47 6.68 -7.13 7.40
N VAL A 48 5.46 -6.59 7.49
CA VAL A 48 4.22 -7.27 7.03
C VAL A 48 4.31 -7.67 5.56
N ASN A 49 4.79 -6.79 4.67
CA ASN A 49 4.97 -7.10 3.26
C ASN A 49 6.36 -7.68 2.92
N ARG A 50 7.14 -8.00 3.97
CA ARG A 50 8.51 -8.54 3.88
C ARG A 50 9.47 -7.66 3.04
N MET A 51 9.31 -6.35 3.06
CA MET A 51 10.37 -5.42 2.61
C MET A 51 11.53 -5.43 3.60
N HIS A 52 11.25 -5.58 4.89
CA HIS A 52 12.24 -5.87 5.92
C HIS A 52 12.03 -7.29 6.44
N ARG A 53 13.13 -8.06 6.54
CA ARG A 53 13.12 -9.38 7.20
C ARG A 53 13.20 -9.18 8.69
N ILE A 54 12.37 -9.88 9.45
CA ILE A 54 12.48 -9.98 10.91
C ILE A 54 13.74 -10.77 11.28
N THR A 55 14.27 -10.55 12.48
CA THR A 55 15.47 -11.24 13.01
C THR A 55 15.14 -12.30 14.03
N ALA A 56 14.00 -12.20 14.70
CA ALA A 56 13.47 -13.20 15.63
C ALA A 56 11.95 -13.16 15.67
N GLY A 57 11.33 -14.18 16.23
CA GLY A 57 9.89 -14.34 16.33
C GLY A 57 9.23 -14.86 15.06
N THR A 58 7.90 -14.81 15.02
CA THR A 58 7.08 -15.29 13.90
C THR A 58 6.11 -14.21 13.47
N LEU A 59 6.03 -13.94 12.17
CA LEU A 59 5.06 -13.02 11.58
C LEU A 59 4.20 -13.77 10.58
N THR A 60 2.91 -13.89 10.88
CA THR A 60 1.95 -14.52 9.99
C THR A 60 0.97 -13.49 9.42
N VAL A 61 0.67 -13.63 8.13
CA VAL A 61 -0.33 -12.82 7.43
C VAL A 61 -1.27 -13.76 6.69
N ASN A 62 -2.55 -13.71 7.03
CA ASN A 62 -3.57 -14.61 6.52
C ASN A 62 -3.16 -16.11 6.65
N GLY A 63 -2.62 -16.48 7.81
CA GLY A 63 -2.15 -17.84 8.11
C GLY A 63 -0.83 -18.23 7.43
N THR A 64 -0.20 -17.35 6.68
CA THR A 64 1.08 -17.61 6.00
C THR A 64 2.22 -16.98 6.78
N ASP A 65 3.21 -17.76 7.21
CA ASP A 65 4.46 -17.24 7.77
C ASP A 65 5.25 -16.53 6.68
N VAL A 66 5.41 -15.21 6.84
CA VAL A 66 6.07 -14.37 5.84
C VAL A 66 7.57 -14.65 5.73
N SER A 67 8.19 -15.25 6.75
CA SER A 67 9.63 -15.57 6.77
C SER A 67 9.99 -16.64 5.75
N THR A 68 9.07 -17.56 5.50
CA THR A 68 9.25 -18.72 4.61
C THR A 68 9.14 -18.38 3.13
N LEU A 69 8.51 -17.25 2.81
CA LEU A 69 8.22 -16.87 1.43
C LEU A 69 9.48 -16.44 0.65
N SER A 70 9.59 -16.84 -0.61
CA SER A 70 10.67 -16.42 -1.50
C SER A 70 10.24 -16.42 -2.98
N GLY A 71 11.00 -15.80 -3.84
CA GLY A 71 10.81 -15.86 -5.29
C GLY A 71 9.38 -15.57 -5.75
N LYS A 72 8.76 -16.51 -6.45
CA LYS A 72 7.40 -16.39 -7.00
C LYS A 72 6.33 -16.30 -5.90
N ALA A 73 6.48 -17.10 -4.83
CA ALA A 73 5.54 -17.10 -3.70
C ALA A 73 5.49 -15.73 -3.01
N LEU A 74 6.64 -15.11 -2.77
CA LEU A 74 6.71 -13.77 -2.18
C LEU A 74 6.08 -12.69 -3.10
N ARG A 75 6.30 -12.79 -4.42
CA ARG A 75 5.65 -11.88 -5.36
C ARG A 75 4.13 -12.03 -5.34
N GLN A 76 3.64 -13.26 -5.32
CA GLN A 76 2.20 -13.54 -5.24
C GLN A 76 1.59 -13.05 -3.92
N PHE A 77 2.28 -13.25 -2.82
CA PHE A 77 1.89 -12.75 -1.50
C PHE A 77 1.73 -11.22 -1.49
N ARG A 78 2.71 -10.50 -2.02
CA ARG A 78 2.70 -9.03 -2.08
C ARG A 78 1.57 -8.46 -2.95
N ARG A 79 0.98 -9.22 -3.86
CA ARG A 79 -0.18 -8.78 -4.65
C ARG A 79 -1.44 -8.60 -3.80
N GLY A 80 -1.57 -9.39 -2.74
CA GLY A 80 -2.67 -9.27 -1.78
C GLY A 80 -2.50 -8.12 -0.79
N ILE A 81 -1.36 -7.42 -0.81
CA ILE A 81 -1.02 -6.35 0.12
C ILE A 81 -0.69 -5.08 -0.67
N GLY A 82 -1.55 -4.10 -0.56
CA GLY A 82 -1.31 -2.78 -1.12
C GLY A 82 -0.40 -1.95 -0.19
N MET A 83 0.42 -1.08 -0.75
CA MET A 83 1.22 -0.16 0.05
C MET A 83 1.12 1.27 -0.49
N VAL A 84 0.78 2.18 0.41
CA VAL A 84 0.72 3.61 0.19
C VAL A 84 1.87 4.24 0.96
N PHE A 85 2.72 5.00 0.26
CA PHE A 85 3.92 5.61 0.81
C PHE A 85 3.72 7.11 1.05
N GLN A 86 4.51 7.67 1.94
CA GLN A 86 4.57 9.12 2.20
C GLN A 86 4.88 9.94 0.93
N SER A 87 5.74 9.45 0.05
CA SER A 87 6.17 10.12 -1.19
C SER A 87 5.38 9.66 -2.40
N PHE A 88 4.09 9.51 -2.35
CA PHE A 88 3.13 9.12 -3.41
C PHE A 88 3.65 8.11 -4.47
N ASN A 89 4.93 8.13 -4.81
CA ASN A 89 5.64 7.28 -5.79
C ASN A 89 4.92 7.23 -7.16
N LEU A 90 4.46 8.38 -7.63
CA LEU A 90 3.87 8.54 -8.95
C LEU A 90 4.91 8.87 -10.00
N VAL A 91 4.70 8.38 -11.21
CA VAL A 91 5.43 8.84 -12.40
C VAL A 91 4.86 10.19 -12.80
N THR A 92 5.55 11.27 -12.45
CA THR A 92 5.02 12.65 -12.48
C THR A 92 4.64 13.12 -13.87
N ARG A 93 5.44 12.77 -14.90
CA ARG A 93 5.23 13.22 -16.30
C ARG A 93 4.27 12.34 -17.10
N THR A 94 3.53 11.44 -16.46
CA THR A 94 2.49 10.62 -17.10
C THR A 94 1.10 10.96 -16.56
N THR A 95 0.07 10.49 -17.24
CA THR A 95 -1.31 10.70 -16.82
C THR A 95 -1.65 9.90 -15.56
N VAL A 96 -2.66 10.36 -14.81
CA VAL A 96 -3.22 9.72 -13.63
C VAL A 96 -3.61 8.28 -13.93
N ILE A 97 -4.38 8.05 -14.99
CA ILE A 97 -4.81 6.68 -15.36
C ILE A 97 -3.63 5.75 -15.66
N LYS A 98 -2.55 6.23 -16.27
CA LYS A 98 -1.35 5.41 -16.51
C LYS A 98 -0.64 5.06 -15.22
N ASN A 99 -0.61 5.96 -14.24
CA ASN A 99 -0.11 5.67 -12.91
C ASN A 99 -0.92 4.57 -12.23
N VAL A 100 -2.25 4.62 -12.32
CA VAL A 100 -3.13 3.62 -11.74
C VAL A 100 -3.00 2.28 -12.47
N LEU A 101 -2.98 2.28 -13.80
CA LEU A 101 -2.78 1.09 -14.63
C LEU A 101 -1.44 0.39 -14.38
N SER A 102 -0.42 1.08 -13.85
CA SER A 102 0.84 0.44 -13.48
C SER A 102 0.68 -0.69 -12.46
N ALA A 103 -0.40 -0.68 -11.67
CA ALA A 103 -0.76 -1.76 -10.76
C ALA A 103 -1.03 -3.10 -11.45
N CYS A 104 -1.46 -3.07 -12.72
CA CYS A 104 -1.75 -4.27 -13.51
C CYS A 104 -0.50 -4.86 -14.20
N VAL A 105 0.60 -4.11 -14.28
CA VAL A 105 1.83 -4.52 -14.97
C VAL A 105 2.38 -5.88 -14.52
N PRO A 106 2.40 -6.23 -13.22
CA PRO A 106 2.90 -7.53 -12.78
C PRO A 106 2.13 -8.75 -13.32
N ASP A 107 0.90 -8.56 -13.81
CA ASP A 107 0.03 -9.59 -14.36
C ASP A 107 0.07 -9.65 -15.90
N MET A 108 0.81 -8.74 -16.52
CA MET A 108 0.86 -8.63 -17.97
C MET A 108 2.05 -9.39 -18.56
N PRO A 109 1.88 -10.03 -19.74
CA PRO A 109 3.00 -10.52 -20.52
C PRO A 109 3.93 -9.37 -20.91
N PHE A 110 5.24 -9.62 -20.92
CA PHE A 110 6.26 -8.60 -21.19
C PHE A 110 6.02 -7.77 -22.47
N TRP A 111 5.60 -8.42 -23.56
CA TRP A 111 5.33 -7.73 -24.82
C TRP A 111 4.17 -6.71 -24.72
N ARG A 112 3.15 -7.00 -23.90
CA ARG A 112 2.05 -6.06 -23.66
C ARG A 112 2.48 -4.87 -22.82
N VAL A 113 3.35 -5.10 -21.83
CA VAL A 113 3.95 -4.03 -21.03
C VAL A 113 4.74 -3.08 -21.93
N LEU A 114 5.58 -3.63 -22.83
CA LEU A 114 6.38 -2.85 -23.78
C LEU A 114 5.53 -1.97 -24.70
N LEU A 115 4.39 -2.49 -25.16
CA LEU A 115 3.46 -1.77 -26.03
C LEU A 115 2.46 -0.89 -25.27
N GLY A 116 2.43 -0.95 -23.93
CA GLY A 116 1.41 -0.27 -23.12
C GLY A 116 -0.02 -0.76 -23.40
N ALA A 117 -0.16 -2.03 -23.84
CA ALA A 117 -1.41 -2.60 -24.31
C ALA A 117 -2.26 -3.19 -23.17
N PHE A 118 -2.82 -2.33 -22.33
CA PHE A 118 -3.73 -2.72 -21.24
C PHE A 118 -5.06 -3.25 -21.81
N ARG A 119 -5.66 -4.26 -21.15
CA ARG A 119 -6.97 -4.80 -21.47
C ARG A 119 -8.06 -3.76 -21.15
N ARG A 120 -9.21 -3.91 -21.77
CA ARG A 120 -10.39 -3.08 -21.47
C ARG A 120 -10.78 -3.21 -19.98
N GLU A 121 -10.73 -4.42 -19.45
CA GLU A 121 -11.00 -4.72 -18.04
C GLU A 121 -10.05 -3.98 -17.08
N ASP A 122 -8.73 -3.95 -17.39
CA ASP A 122 -7.75 -3.23 -16.59
C ASP A 122 -8.06 -1.72 -16.56
N LYS A 123 -8.47 -1.16 -17.72
CA LYS A 123 -8.84 0.25 -17.83
C LYS A 123 -10.10 0.58 -17.04
N LEU A 124 -11.13 -0.28 -17.12
CA LEU A 124 -12.36 -0.10 -16.35
C LEU A 124 -12.07 -0.15 -14.85
N LYS A 125 -11.33 -1.16 -14.39
CA LYS A 125 -10.92 -1.30 -12.99
C LYS A 125 -10.11 -0.10 -12.48
N ALA A 126 -9.25 0.46 -13.32
CA ALA A 126 -8.49 1.66 -12.97
C ALA A 126 -9.40 2.89 -12.83
N LEU A 127 -10.39 3.06 -13.72
CA LEU A 127 -11.36 4.14 -13.66
C LEU A 127 -12.28 4.00 -12.43
N GLU A 128 -12.77 2.79 -12.13
CA GLU A 128 -13.54 2.50 -10.93
C GLU A 128 -12.75 2.80 -9.65
N SER A 129 -11.44 2.47 -9.64
CA SER A 129 -10.58 2.79 -8.51
C SER A 129 -10.38 4.29 -8.32
N LEU A 130 -10.32 5.07 -9.41
CA LEU A 130 -10.26 6.53 -9.37
C LEU A 130 -11.59 7.14 -8.89
N ASP A 131 -12.71 6.56 -9.27
CA ASP A 131 -14.04 6.98 -8.84
C ASP A 131 -14.21 6.81 -7.32
N LYS A 132 -13.80 5.66 -6.78
CA LYS A 132 -13.85 5.36 -5.33
C LYS A 132 -13.10 6.36 -4.44
N VAL A 133 -12.11 7.05 -4.98
CA VAL A 133 -11.36 8.09 -4.29
C VAL A 133 -11.68 9.50 -4.80
N SER A 134 -12.79 9.67 -5.51
CA SER A 134 -13.33 10.94 -6.01
C SER A 134 -12.33 11.78 -6.81
N ILE A 135 -11.59 11.14 -7.74
CA ILE A 135 -10.63 11.81 -8.62
C ILE A 135 -10.73 11.35 -10.09
N LEU A 136 -11.86 10.75 -10.48
CA LEU A 136 -12.10 10.24 -11.82
C LEU A 136 -12.00 11.35 -12.90
N ASP A 137 -12.46 12.57 -12.58
CA ASP A 137 -12.41 13.74 -13.45
C ASP A 137 -10.98 14.13 -13.87
N LYS A 138 -9.97 13.73 -13.10
CA LYS A 138 -8.54 13.97 -13.36
C LYS A 138 -7.83 12.81 -14.07
N ALA A 139 -8.54 11.75 -14.48
CA ALA A 139 -7.94 10.52 -15.01
C ALA A 139 -6.91 10.76 -16.13
N TYR A 140 -7.15 11.74 -16.98
CA TYR A 140 -6.29 12.04 -18.14
C TYR A 140 -5.33 13.21 -17.91
N MET A 141 -5.37 13.87 -16.74
CA MET A 141 -4.40 14.90 -16.36
C MET A 141 -3.05 14.27 -16.02
N ARG A 142 -1.98 15.05 -16.15
CA ARG A 142 -0.65 14.63 -15.69
C ARG A 142 -0.56 14.69 -14.18
N ALA A 143 0.16 13.73 -13.59
CA ALA A 143 0.29 13.65 -12.14
C ALA A 143 1.03 14.84 -11.51
N ASP A 144 1.93 15.51 -12.25
CA ASP A 144 2.64 16.71 -11.78
C ASP A 144 1.76 17.98 -11.73
N GLN A 145 0.55 17.93 -12.28
CA GLN A 145 -0.42 19.03 -12.24
C GLN A 145 -1.41 18.90 -11.06
N LEU A 146 -1.26 17.87 -10.25
CA LEU A 146 -2.14 17.57 -9.13
C LEU A 146 -1.60 18.15 -7.82
N SER A 147 -2.51 18.56 -6.91
CA SER A 147 -2.14 18.86 -5.53
C SER A 147 -1.66 17.61 -4.78
N GLY A 148 -0.96 17.79 -3.65
CA GLY A 148 -0.47 16.67 -2.84
C GLY A 148 -1.57 15.68 -2.42
N GLY A 149 -2.72 16.18 -1.98
CA GLY A 149 -3.86 15.33 -1.63
C GLY A 149 -4.44 14.58 -2.83
N GLN A 150 -4.49 15.22 -4.01
CA GLN A 150 -4.89 14.55 -5.25
C GLN A 150 -3.89 13.47 -5.66
N GLN A 151 -2.58 13.73 -5.54
CA GLN A 151 -1.55 12.72 -5.78
C GLN A 151 -1.67 11.53 -4.83
N GLN A 152 -2.00 11.78 -3.56
CA GLN A 152 -2.26 10.72 -2.57
C GLN A 152 -3.47 9.86 -2.94
N ARG A 153 -4.57 10.48 -3.37
CA ARG A 153 -5.73 9.76 -3.89
C ARG A 153 -5.39 8.89 -5.10
N VAL A 154 -4.56 9.37 -6.02
CA VAL A 154 -4.06 8.57 -7.15
C VAL A 154 -3.22 7.38 -6.67
N ALA A 155 -2.36 7.56 -5.67
CA ALA A 155 -1.59 6.46 -5.07
C ALA A 155 -2.51 5.43 -4.41
N LEU A 156 -3.57 5.88 -3.75
CA LEU A 156 -4.60 5.01 -3.16
C LEU A 156 -5.40 4.27 -4.24
N ALA A 157 -5.86 4.94 -5.31
CA ALA A 157 -6.53 4.33 -6.45
C ALA A 157 -5.66 3.25 -7.12
N ARG A 158 -4.37 3.54 -7.32
CA ARG A 158 -3.40 2.56 -7.82
C ARG A 158 -3.35 1.32 -6.93
N THR A 159 -3.36 1.52 -5.63
CA THR A 159 -3.35 0.42 -4.65
C THR A 159 -4.65 -0.40 -4.73
N LEU A 160 -5.81 0.24 -4.81
CA LEU A 160 -7.11 -0.42 -4.94
C LEU A 160 -7.24 -1.25 -6.23
N THR A 161 -6.62 -0.80 -7.32
CA THR A 161 -6.63 -1.50 -8.61
C THR A 161 -6.01 -2.91 -8.51
N GLN A 162 -5.15 -3.17 -7.53
CA GLN A 162 -4.62 -4.51 -7.25
C GLN A 162 -5.63 -5.43 -6.55
N SER A 163 -6.78 -4.92 -6.10
CA SER A 163 -7.74 -5.61 -5.24
C SER A 163 -7.08 -6.22 -3.99
N PRO A 164 -6.37 -5.43 -3.18
CA PRO A 164 -5.67 -5.92 -2.01
C PRO A 164 -6.66 -6.33 -0.92
N ARG A 165 -6.25 -7.29 -0.07
CA ARG A 165 -6.96 -7.62 1.19
C ARG A 165 -6.47 -6.78 2.36
N ILE A 166 -5.26 -6.26 2.27
CA ILE A 166 -4.61 -5.44 3.29
C ILE A 166 -4.01 -4.22 2.61
N ILE A 167 -4.19 -3.04 3.17
CA ILE A 167 -3.49 -1.81 2.77
C ILE A 167 -2.59 -1.38 3.92
N LEU A 168 -1.30 -1.21 3.64
CA LEU A 168 -0.32 -0.65 4.54
C LEU A 168 -0.06 0.80 4.15
N ALA A 169 -0.35 1.75 5.02
CA ALA A 169 -0.16 3.18 4.79
C ALA A 169 0.98 3.70 5.68
N ASP A 170 2.13 4.00 5.09
CA ASP A 170 3.31 4.50 5.77
C ASP A 170 3.33 6.03 5.71
N GLU A 171 2.83 6.68 6.76
CA GLU A 171 2.69 8.14 6.89
C GLU A 171 1.96 8.82 5.71
N PRO A 172 0.76 8.34 5.31
CA PRO A 172 0.11 8.73 4.06
C PRO A 172 -0.31 10.20 3.99
N VAL A 173 -0.28 10.93 5.11
CA VAL A 173 -0.73 12.33 5.20
C VAL A 173 0.36 13.28 5.71
N ALA A 174 1.59 12.81 5.95
CA ALA A 174 2.64 13.61 6.58
C ALA A 174 3.07 14.85 5.76
N ALA A 175 2.89 14.81 4.44
CA ALA A 175 3.24 15.91 3.53
C ALA A 175 2.05 16.83 3.16
N LEU A 176 0.90 16.66 3.84
CA LEU A 176 -0.35 17.36 3.51
C LEU A 176 -0.70 18.39 4.59
N ASP A 177 -1.41 19.43 4.19
CA ASP A 177 -2.04 20.36 5.14
C ASP A 177 -3.14 19.65 5.95
N PRO A 178 -3.50 20.15 7.15
CA PRO A 178 -4.43 19.44 8.05
C PRO A 178 -5.82 19.18 7.45
N VAL A 179 -6.33 20.07 6.61
CA VAL A 179 -7.66 19.93 5.99
C VAL A 179 -7.63 18.80 4.96
N THR A 180 -6.64 18.83 4.07
CA THR A 180 -6.44 17.79 3.05
C THR A 180 -6.10 16.44 3.70
N ALA A 181 -5.28 16.43 4.76
CA ALA A 181 -4.96 15.22 5.53
C ALA A 181 -6.22 14.55 6.09
N LYS A 182 -7.12 15.34 6.68
CA LYS A 182 -8.41 14.84 7.18
C LYS A 182 -9.25 14.19 6.08
N GLN A 183 -9.34 14.84 4.91
CA GLN A 183 -10.08 14.30 3.77
C GLN A 183 -9.51 12.97 3.27
N VAL A 184 -8.19 12.88 3.11
CA VAL A 184 -7.52 11.65 2.69
C VAL A 184 -7.71 10.54 3.73
N MET A 185 -7.64 10.85 5.02
CA MET A 185 -7.93 9.85 6.07
C MET A 185 -9.38 9.36 6.03
N GLN A 186 -10.34 10.25 5.71
CA GLN A 186 -11.73 9.84 5.49
C GLN A 186 -11.88 8.90 4.29
N ASP A 187 -11.13 9.13 3.20
CA ASP A 187 -11.10 8.21 2.06
C ASP A 187 -10.62 6.80 2.49
N PHE A 188 -9.58 6.70 3.33
CA PHE A 188 -9.12 5.41 3.87
C PHE A 188 -10.18 4.72 4.72
N VAL A 189 -10.85 5.47 5.62
CA VAL A 189 -11.92 4.91 6.47
C VAL A 189 -13.10 4.42 5.63
N HIS A 190 -13.50 5.19 4.63
CA HIS A 190 -14.58 4.82 3.72
C HIS A 190 -14.27 3.53 2.94
N ILE A 191 -13.06 3.43 2.40
CA ILE A 191 -12.57 2.22 1.71
C ILE A 191 -12.57 1.00 2.66
N ASN A 192 -12.11 1.16 3.89
CA ASN A 192 -12.14 0.09 4.88
C ASN A 192 -13.57 -0.41 5.13
N GLN A 193 -14.51 0.53 5.35
CA GLN A 193 -15.91 0.21 5.67
C GLN A 193 -16.65 -0.41 4.48
N GLU A 194 -16.47 0.11 3.26
CA GLU A 194 -17.18 -0.38 2.08
C GLU A 194 -16.64 -1.70 1.54
N MET A 195 -15.32 -1.88 1.61
CA MET A 195 -14.65 -3.00 0.96
C MET A 195 -14.20 -4.09 1.95
N GLY A 196 -14.31 -3.85 3.26
CA GLY A 196 -13.82 -4.79 4.28
C GLY A 196 -12.30 -5.04 4.23
N ILE A 197 -11.53 -4.11 3.64
CA ILE A 197 -10.07 -4.21 3.53
C ILE A 197 -9.45 -3.81 4.86
N SER A 198 -8.54 -4.63 5.42
CA SER A 198 -7.76 -4.25 6.61
C SER A 198 -6.77 -3.12 6.26
N ILE A 199 -6.72 -2.04 7.07
CA ILE A 199 -5.85 -0.89 6.84
C ILE A 199 -5.01 -0.62 8.08
#